data_75282ba2223d5bb212d0b915fc782b91
#
_entry.id   75282ba2223d5bb212d0b915fc782b91
#
_cell.length_a   1.000
_cell.length_b   1.000
_cell.length_c   1.000
_cell.angle_alpha   90.00
_cell.angle_beta   90.00
_cell.angle_gamma   90.00
#
_symmetry.space_group_name_H-M   'P 1'
#
loop_
_entity.id
_entity.type
_entity.pdbx_description
1 polymer ?
#
loop_
_entity_poly.entity_id
_entity_poly.type
_entity_poly.pdbx_seq_one_letter_code
_entity_poly.pdbx_strand_id
1 'polypeptide(L)'
;ISHRRRLLTAQFPLATVRRIGASVDGTVNDALLAICGGALRSYLLEQGALPKQALLAGVPVSVRTPGEQHGNELSMIVCPLGTTTRDPLARLRLISHTTRTAKQHLHALSPAARQDYMNMVLLPALMLTVAGASTSVPPPFNVLVSNVPGPAHALYLAGARLEEIYPLSLVSDAQALNITAVSTGTKLCLGIAACPDNLPRIERLRSHLDAAFRELKAAVR
;
A
#
# COMPACT_ATOMS: atom_id res chain seq x y z
N ILE A 1 -1.58 10.71 16.58
CA ILE A 1 -2.51 11.34 15.62
C ILE A 1 -3.76 11.86 16.32
N SER A 2 -4.46 12.86 15.76
CA SER A 2 -5.74 13.34 16.27
C SER A 2 -6.88 12.39 15.93
N HIS A 3 -8.09 12.71 16.42
CA HIS A 3 -9.32 11.98 16.06
C HIS A 3 -9.90 12.37 14.69
N ARG A 4 -9.36 13.40 14.05
CA ARG A 4 -9.82 13.86 12.73
C ARG A 4 -9.41 12.89 11.64
N ARG A 5 -10.34 12.60 10.75
CA ARG A 5 -10.09 11.73 9.57
C ARG A 5 -10.51 12.44 8.30
N ARG A 6 -9.69 12.27 7.27
CA ARG A 6 -10.02 12.65 5.91
C ARG A 6 -10.00 11.38 5.06
N LEU A 7 -11.07 11.19 4.31
CA LEU A 7 -11.23 10.06 3.41
C LEU A 7 -11.14 10.57 1.97
N LEU A 8 -10.33 9.88 1.16
CA LEU A 8 -10.16 10.17 -0.26
C LEU A 8 -10.34 8.88 -1.05
N THR A 9 -10.71 9.02 -2.31
CA THR A 9 -10.81 7.90 -3.25
C THR A 9 -10.05 8.20 -4.53
N ALA A 10 -9.50 7.16 -5.14
CA ALA A 10 -8.91 7.21 -6.47
C ALA A 10 -9.24 5.91 -7.21
N GLN A 11 -9.14 5.92 -8.54
CA GLN A 11 -9.35 4.70 -9.32
C GLN A 11 -8.45 4.72 -10.57
N PHE A 12 -8.02 3.52 -10.96
CA PHE A 12 -7.19 3.32 -12.15
C PHE A 12 -7.71 2.15 -12.98
N PRO A 13 -7.56 2.18 -14.33
CA PRO A 13 -7.86 1.03 -15.18
C PRO A 13 -6.96 -0.16 -14.81
N LEU A 14 -7.55 -1.26 -14.29
CA LEU A 14 -6.83 -2.43 -13.79
C LEU A 14 -5.91 -3.04 -14.86
N ALA A 15 -6.37 -3.11 -16.11
CA ALA A 15 -5.56 -3.60 -17.23
C ALA A 15 -4.28 -2.78 -17.44
N THR A 16 -4.36 -1.44 -17.27
CA THR A 16 -3.18 -0.58 -17.38
C THR A 16 -2.22 -0.78 -16.22
N VAL A 17 -2.74 -0.87 -14.98
CA VAL A 17 -1.91 -1.14 -13.80
C VAL A 17 -1.21 -2.49 -13.92
N ARG A 18 -1.93 -3.53 -14.40
CA ARG A 18 -1.35 -4.87 -14.67
C ARG A 18 -0.22 -4.79 -15.70
N ARG A 19 -0.41 -4.07 -16.81
CA ARG A 19 0.63 -3.87 -17.83
C ARG A 19 1.85 -3.13 -17.29
N ILE A 20 1.65 -2.11 -16.46
CA ILE A 20 2.75 -1.41 -15.77
C ILE A 20 3.56 -2.40 -14.93
N GLY A 21 2.92 -3.20 -14.08
CA GLY A 21 3.61 -4.22 -13.29
C GLY A 21 4.38 -5.21 -14.17
N ALA A 22 3.71 -5.76 -15.18
CA ALA A 22 4.28 -6.74 -16.10
C ALA A 22 5.51 -6.25 -16.87
N SER A 23 5.66 -4.94 -17.09
CA SER A 23 6.83 -4.35 -17.80
C SER A 23 8.17 -4.56 -17.09
N VAL A 24 8.15 -4.98 -15.82
CA VAL A 24 9.33 -5.29 -15.00
C VAL A 24 9.23 -6.68 -14.35
N ASP A 25 8.47 -7.59 -14.95
CA ASP A 25 8.15 -8.92 -14.38
C ASP A 25 7.54 -8.82 -12.97
N GLY A 26 6.84 -7.72 -12.70
CA GLY A 26 6.20 -7.43 -11.43
C GLY A 26 4.69 -7.67 -11.48
N THR A 27 4.03 -7.33 -10.38
CA THR A 27 2.61 -7.54 -10.14
C THR A 27 1.81 -6.23 -10.15
N VAL A 28 0.47 -6.35 -10.09
CA VAL A 28 -0.44 -5.20 -9.84
C VAL A 28 -0.06 -4.48 -8.55
N ASN A 29 0.33 -5.25 -7.52
CA ASN A 29 0.72 -4.67 -6.24
C ASN A 29 2.00 -3.82 -6.35
N ASP A 30 2.98 -4.27 -7.13
CA ASP A 30 4.23 -3.52 -7.34
C ASP A 30 3.97 -2.21 -8.08
N ALA A 31 3.11 -2.23 -9.09
CA ALA A 31 2.67 -1.04 -9.80
C ALA A 31 1.89 -0.07 -8.88
N LEU A 32 1.00 -0.58 -8.02
CA LEU A 32 0.29 0.21 -7.01
C LEU A 32 1.28 0.89 -6.05
N LEU A 33 2.24 0.14 -5.51
CA LEU A 33 3.27 0.68 -4.62
C LEU A 33 4.10 1.76 -5.30
N ALA A 34 4.45 1.58 -6.58
CA ALA A 34 5.21 2.57 -7.36
C ALA A 34 4.39 3.85 -7.63
N ILE A 35 3.09 3.73 -7.89
CA ILE A 35 2.16 4.87 -8.01
C ILE A 35 2.09 5.61 -6.67
N CYS A 36 1.88 4.89 -5.56
CA CYS A 36 1.85 5.48 -4.21
C CYS A 36 3.17 6.17 -3.87
N GLY A 37 4.31 5.54 -4.17
CA GLY A 37 5.65 6.11 -3.94
C GLY A 37 5.89 7.39 -4.73
N GLY A 38 5.48 7.44 -6.00
CA GLY A 38 5.54 8.65 -6.83
C GLY A 38 4.65 9.77 -6.31
N ALA A 39 3.42 9.44 -5.95
CA ALA A 39 2.46 10.39 -5.40
C ALA A 39 2.92 10.97 -4.07
N LEU A 40 3.40 10.14 -3.15
CA LEU A 40 3.93 10.57 -1.86
C LEU A 40 5.20 11.41 -2.01
N ARG A 41 6.08 11.05 -2.95
CA ARG A 41 7.23 11.89 -3.28
C ARG A 41 6.79 13.30 -3.68
N SER A 42 5.87 13.41 -4.63
CA SER A 42 5.39 14.71 -5.15
C SER A 42 4.66 15.50 -4.07
N TYR A 43 3.82 14.85 -3.28
CA TYR A 43 3.13 15.45 -2.15
C TYR A 43 4.11 16.02 -1.11
N LEU A 44 5.13 15.23 -0.71
CA LEU A 44 6.12 15.66 0.28
C LEU A 44 7.05 16.75 -0.26
N LEU A 45 7.38 16.73 -1.55
CA LEU A 45 8.11 17.82 -2.19
C LEU A 45 7.31 19.14 -2.16
N GLU A 46 6.01 19.07 -2.44
CA GLU A 46 5.13 20.24 -2.37
C GLU A 46 5.03 20.83 -0.95
N GLN A 47 5.18 19.98 0.08
CA GLN A 47 5.21 20.39 1.48
C GLN A 47 6.62 20.82 1.96
N GLY A 48 7.66 20.70 1.14
CA GLY A 48 9.05 20.89 1.59
C GLY A 48 9.52 19.88 2.65
N ALA A 49 8.87 18.71 2.72
CA ALA A 49 9.02 17.73 3.78
C ALA A 49 9.52 16.35 3.29
N LEU A 50 10.09 16.27 2.08
CA LEU A 50 10.62 15.01 1.56
C LEU A 50 11.86 14.59 2.37
N PRO A 51 11.82 13.42 3.07
CA PRO A 51 12.95 12.96 3.85
C PRO A 51 14.10 12.46 2.96
N LYS A 52 15.32 12.45 3.52
CA LYS A 52 16.51 11.91 2.83
C LYS A 52 16.43 10.40 2.62
N GLN A 53 15.70 9.69 3.47
CA GLN A 53 15.44 8.26 3.34
C GLN A 53 14.09 8.01 2.69
N ALA A 54 13.99 6.92 1.91
CA ALA A 54 12.73 6.54 1.32
C ALA A 54 11.70 6.15 2.39
N LEU A 55 10.44 6.54 2.20
CA LEU A 55 9.36 6.03 3.03
C LEU A 55 9.22 4.52 2.87
N LEU A 56 8.92 3.86 3.99
CA LEU A 56 8.65 2.44 4.07
C LEU A 56 7.14 2.18 4.08
N ALA A 57 6.68 1.25 3.25
CA ALA A 57 5.33 0.73 3.32
C ALA A 57 5.29 -0.62 4.03
N GLY A 58 4.35 -0.79 4.96
CA GLY A 58 3.88 -2.09 5.39
C GLY A 58 2.92 -2.63 4.35
N VAL A 59 3.18 -3.84 3.83
CA VAL A 59 2.40 -4.44 2.76
C VAL A 59 1.93 -5.82 3.21
N PRO A 60 0.64 -5.98 3.54
CA PRO A 60 0.06 -7.29 3.84
C PRO A 60 0.16 -8.20 2.61
N VAL A 61 0.61 -9.43 2.82
CA VAL A 61 0.70 -10.46 1.79
C VAL A 61 0.06 -11.75 2.29
N SER A 62 -0.69 -12.42 1.41
CA SER A 62 -1.18 -13.77 1.71
C SER A 62 -0.04 -14.76 1.53
N VAL A 63 0.12 -15.64 2.52
CA VAL A 63 1.12 -16.72 2.51
C VAL A 63 0.46 -18.11 2.52
N ARG A 64 -0.80 -18.16 2.10
CA ARG A 64 -1.57 -19.43 2.03
C ARG A 64 -0.92 -20.44 1.11
N THR A 65 -0.91 -21.69 1.55
CA THR A 65 -0.58 -22.82 0.70
C THR A 65 -1.80 -23.16 -0.20
N PRO A 66 -1.60 -23.46 -1.49
CA PRO A 66 -2.69 -23.90 -2.34
C PRO A 66 -3.41 -25.10 -1.75
N GLY A 67 -4.74 -25.00 -1.51
CA GLY A 67 -5.57 -26.07 -0.94
C GLY A 67 -6.02 -25.84 0.52
N GLU A 68 -5.46 -24.90 1.26
CA GLU A 68 -5.93 -24.53 2.59
C GLU A 68 -7.16 -23.62 2.52
N GLN A 69 -8.30 -24.12 2.98
CA GLN A 69 -9.58 -23.38 2.95
C GLN A 69 -9.90 -22.61 4.23
N HIS A 70 -9.15 -22.78 5.30
CA HIS A 70 -9.46 -22.22 6.61
C HIS A 70 -8.30 -21.37 7.15
N GLY A 71 -8.66 -20.20 7.69
CA GLY A 71 -7.71 -19.27 8.32
C GLY A 71 -7.35 -18.08 7.43
N ASN A 72 -7.05 -16.96 8.08
CA ASN A 72 -6.56 -15.73 7.44
C ASN A 72 -5.05 -15.63 7.63
N GLU A 73 -4.29 -16.46 6.89
CA GLU A 73 -2.83 -16.43 6.94
C GLU A 73 -2.29 -15.21 6.17
N LEU A 74 -2.21 -14.10 6.88
CA LEU A 74 -1.57 -12.89 6.41
C LEU A 74 -0.19 -12.77 7.04
N SER A 75 0.79 -12.43 6.24
CA SER A 75 2.08 -11.93 6.69
C SER A 75 2.26 -10.50 6.21
N MET A 76 3.34 -9.86 6.61
CA MET A 76 3.63 -8.50 6.21
C MET A 76 5.05 -8.39 5.69
N ILE A 77 5.23 -7.69 4.59
CA ILE A 77 6.55 -7.27 4.13
C ILE A 77 6.69 -5.77 4.31
N VAL A 78 7.92 -5.33 4.59
CA VAL A 78 8.28 -3.91 4.60
C VAL A 78 9.00 -3.60 3.30
N CYS A 79 8.48 -2.62 2.54
CA CYS A 79 8.97 -2.28 1.22
C CYS A 79 9.26 -0.78 1.12
N PRO A 80 10.49 -0.38 0.74
CA PRO A 80 10.79 1.01 0.40
C PRO A 80 9.95 1.46 -0.81
N LEU A 81 9.23 2.57 -0.67
CA LEU A 81 8.39 3.13 -1.73
C LEU A 81 9.19 3.90 -2.80
N GLY A 82 10.51 3.96 -2.67
CA GLY A 82 11.37 4.67 -3.62
C GLY A 82 11.04 6.17 -3.71
N THR A 83 10.58 6.79 -2.63
CA THR A 83 10.23 8.23 -2.62
C THR A 83 11.44 9.14 -2.87
N THR A 84 12.66 8.66 -2.69
CA THR A 84 13.90 9.35 -3.04
C THR A 84 14.27 9.21 -4.52
N THR A 85 13.73 8.23 -5.22
CA THR A 85 14.00 7.94 -6.64
C THR A 85 13.09 8.77 -7.53
N ARG A 86 13.67 9.64 -8.37
CA ARG A 86 12.92 10.53 -9.27
C ARG A 86 12.34 9.76 -10.45
N ASP A 87 13.13 8.89 -11.07
CA ASP A 87 12.71 8.11 -12.24
C ASP A 87 11.62 7.09 -11.85
N PRO A 88 10.43 7.15 -12.47
CA PRO A 88 9.31 6.26 -12.15
C PRO A 88 9.60 4.79 -12.49
N LEU A 89 10.34 4.50 -13.56
CA LEU A 89 10.67 3.12 -13.95
C LEU A 89 11.73 2.50 -13.03
N ALA A 90 12.75 3.27 -12.63
CA ALA A 90 13.73 2.83 -11.64
C ALA A 90 13.06 2.56 -10.28
N ARG A 91 12.09 3.40 -9.87
CA ARG A 91 11.27 3.17 -8.67
C ARG A 91 10.47 1.88 -8.76
N LEU A 92 9.80 1.63 -9.89
CA LEU A 92 9.04 0.40 -10.11
C LEU A 92 9.92 -0.85 -10.04
N ARG A 93 11.10 -0.83 -10.69
CA ARG A 93 12.07 -1.93 -10.65
C ARG A 93 12.58 -2.21 -9.24
N LEU A 94 12.92 -1.17 -8.48
CA LEU A 94 13.33 -1.27 -7.08
C LEU A 94 12.26 -1.97 -6.24
N ILE A 95 11.02 -1.53 -6.35
CA ILE A 95 9.88 -2.08 -5.62
C ILE A 95 9.64 -3.53 -6.02
N SER A 96 9.56 -3.84 -7.31
CA SER A 96 9.35 -5.21 -7.81
C SER A 96 10.44 -6.17 -7.34
N HIS A 97 11.70 -5.76 -7.36
CA HIS A 97 12.80 -6.56 -6.84
C HIS A 97 12.65 -6.82 -5.34
N THR A 98 12.41 -5.76 -4.55
CA THR A 98 12.28 -5.85 -3.09
C THR A 98 11.11 -6.75 -2.68
N THR A 99 9.92 -6.55 -3.26
CA THR A 99 8.74 -7.35 -2.92
C THR A 99 8.89 -8.80 -3.31
N ARG A 100 9.53 -9.09 -4.46
CA ARG A 100 9.83 -10.46 -4.92
C ARG A 100 10.75 -11.17 -3.93
N THR A 101 11.87 -10.54 -3.56
CA THR A 101 12.83 -11.09 -2.61
C THR A 101 12.19 -11.33 -1.23
N ALA A 102 11.44 -10.35 -0.73
CA ALA A 102 10.76 -10.47 0.56
C ALA A 102 9.72 -11.61 0.57
N LYS A 103 8.93 -11.77 -0.51
CA LYS A 103 7.99 -12.89 -0.64
C LYS A 103 8.71 -14.23 -0.70
N GLN A 104 9.81 -14.34 -1.45
CA GLN A 104 10.60 -15.57 -1.49
C GLN A 104 11.12 -15.97 -0.12
N HIS A 105 11.62 -15.01 0.67
CA HIS A 105 12.04 -15.27 2.05
C HIS A 105 10.88 -15.74 2.92
N LEU A 106 9.72 -15.08 2.86
CA LEU A 106 8.54 -15.51 3.63
C LEU A 106 8.06 -16.92 3.26
N HIS A 107 8.09 -17.28 1.97
CA HIS A 107 7.72 -18.62 1.53
C HIS A 107 8.73 -19.69 1.96
N ALA A 108 10.00 -19.33 2.14
CA ALA A 108 11.02 -20.26 2.64
C ALA A 108 10.94 -20.52 4.15
N LEU A 109 10.22 -19.67 4.91
CA LEU A 109 10.03 -19.84 6.35
C LEU A 109 8.94 -20.89 6.65
N SER A 110 9.14 -21.64 7.72
CA SER A 110 8.08 -22.48 8.30
C SER A 110 6.90 -21.64 8.81
N PRO A 111 5.69 -22.17 8.99
CA PRO A 111 4.56 -21.44 9.55
C PRO A 111 4.88 -20.79 10.91
N ALA A 112 5.57 -21.51 11.81
CA ALA A 112 6.00 -20.98 13.11
C ALA A 112 6.97 -19.81 12.95
N ALA A 113 8.00 -19.93 12.10
CA ALA A 113 8.96 -18.86 11.85
C ALA A 113 8.30 -17.62 11.20
N ARG A 114 7.26 -17.79 10.37
CA ARG A 114 6.46 -16.67 9.83
C ARG A 114 5.70 -15.94 10.94
N GLN A 115 5.11 -16.70 11.89
CA GLN A 115 4.42 -16.11 13.04
C GLN A 115 5.39 -15.32 13.93
N ASP A 116 6.57 -15.88 14.21
CA ASP A 116 7.61 -15.20 14.98
C ASP A 116 8.09 -13.92 14.29
N TYR A 117 8.28 -13.96 12.97
CA TYR A 117 8.60 -12.77 12.19
C TYR A 117 7.51 -11.69 12.29
N MET A 118 6.24 -12.06 12.17
CA MET A 118 5.12 -11.13 12.33
C MET A 118 5.08 -10.53 13.74
N ASN A 119 5.27 -11.35 14.76
CA ASN A 119 5.34 -10.89 16.14
C ASN A 119 6.51 -9.91 16.34
N MET A 120 7.69 -10.21 15.79
CA MET A 120 8.85 -9.32 15.88
C MET A 120 8.62 -7.96 15.20
N VAL A 121 7.89 -7.93 14.08
CA VAL A 121 7.61 -6.68 13.36
C VAL A 121 6.50 -5.86 14.02
N LEU A 122 5.41 -6.50 14.49
CA LEU A 122 4.21 -5.80 14.92
C LEU A 122 4.10 -5.63 16.44
N LEU A 123 4.59 -6.59 17.23
CA LEU A 123 4.42 -6.59 18.69
C LEU A 123 5.06 -5.38 19.38
N PRO A 124 6.28 -4.94 19.02
CA PRO A 124 6.87 -3.74 19.63
C PRO A 124 6.01 -2.49 19.43
N ALA A 125 5.51 -2.29 18.21
CA ALA A 125 4.63 -1.15 17.89
C ALA A 125 3.29 -1.22 18.65
N LEU A 126 2.71 -2.42 18.78
CA LEU A 126 1.49 -2.65 19.54
C LEU A 126 1.71 -2.37 21.04
N MET A 127 2.81 -2.88 21.62
CA MET A 127 3.15 -2.66 23.03
C MET A 127 3.35 -1.18 23.34
N LEU A 128 4.05 -0.46 22.48
CA LEU A 128 4.24 0.99 22.62
C LEU A 128 2.92 1.76 22.51
N THR A 129 2.01 1.32 21.65
CA THR A 129 0.67 1.92 21.52
C THR A 129 -0.15 1.71 22.79
N VAL A 130 -0.17 0.49 23.34
CA VAL A 130 -0.86 0.17 24.59
C VAL A 130 -0.27 0.94 25.78
N ALA A 131 1.06 1.12 25.81
CA ALA A 131 1.75 1.90 26.84
C ALA A 131 1.61 3.42 26.68
N GLY A 132 0.91 3.91 25.64
CA GLY A 132 0.81 5.35 25.34
C GLY A 132 2.12 5.98 24.88
N ALA A 133 3.10 5.18 24.48
CA ALA A 133 4.46 5.58 24.08
C ALA A 133 4.73 5.40 22.57
N SER A 134 3.70 5.31 21.75
CA SER A 134 3.80 5.02 20.31
C SER A 134 4.65 6.01 19.51
N THR A 135 4.88 7.22 20.03
CA THR A 135 5.71 8.25 19.39
C THR A 135 7.17 8.24 19.84
N SER A 136 7.53 7.40 20.83
CA SER A 136 8.87 7.36 21.41
C SER A 136 9.89 6.59 20.56
N VAL A 137 9.40 5.77 19.62
CA VAL A 137 10.23 4.96 18.72
C VAL A 137 9.67 5.09 17.29
N PRO A 138 10.51 5.21 16.26
CA PRO A 138 10.05 5.20 14.88
C PRO A 138 9.25 3.93 14.57
N PRO A 139 8.10 4.04 13.88
CA PRO A 139 7.34 2.86 13.50
C PRO A 139 8.12 2.02 12.47
N PRO A 140 7.86 0.70 12.37
CA PRO A 140 8.56 -0.19 11.43
C PRO A 140 8.30 0.18 9.97
N PHE A 141 7.24 0.93 9.69
CA PHE A 141 6.91 1.49 8.38
C PHE A 141 6.08 2.78 8.54
N ASN A 142 6.08 3.63 7.52
CA ASN A 142 5.44 4.97 7.55
C ASN A 142 3.98 4.94 7.09
N VAL A 143 3.63 4.02 6.21
CA VAL A 143 2.29 3.91 5.59
C VAL A 143 1.94 2.45 5.37
N LEU A 144 0.69 2.08 5.62
CA LEU A 144 0.16 0.78 5.23
C LEU A 144 -0.39 0.90 3.81
N VAL A 145 0.07 0.02 2.91
CA VAL A 145 -0.47 -0.10 1.55
C VAL A 145 -0.95 -1.53 1.34
N SER A 146 -2.25 -1.71 1.26
CA SER A 146 -2.90 -3.01 1.08
C SER A 146 -3.54 -3.12 -0.30
N ASN A 147 -3.49 -4.31 -0.88
CA ASN A 147 -4.20 -4.64 -2.11
C ASN A 147 -4.97 -5.94 -1.91
N VAL A 148 -6.29 -5.84 -1.89
CA VAL A 148 -7.20 -6.96 -1.67
C VAL A 148 -7.82 -7.37 -3.00
N PRO A 149 -7.76 -8.66 -3.38
CA PRO A 149 -8.51 -9.14 -4.53
C PRO A 149 -9.99 -8.87 -4.33
N GLY A 150 -10.61 -8.23 -5.30
CA GLY A 150 -12.05 -8.00 -5.29
C GLY A 150 -12.83 -9.15 -5.92
N PRO A 151 -14.16 -9.03 -6.03
CA PRO A 151 -15.00 -10.07 -6.58
C PRO A 151 -14.65 -10.39 -8.04
N ALA A 152 -14.53 -11.69 -8.35
CA ALA A 152 -14.23 -12.16 -9.70
C ALA A 152 -15.43 -11.98 -10.66
N HIS A 153 -16.64 -11.88 -10.12
CA HIS A 153 -17.88 -11.75 -10.87
C HIS A 153 -18.64 -10.47 -10.48
N ALA A 154 -19.53 -10.02 -11.36
CA ALA A 154 -20.41 -8.89 -11.05
C ALA A 154 -21.32 -9.26 -9.85
N LEU A 155 -21.37 -8.39 -8.85
CA LEU A 155 -22.24 -8.52 -7.70
C LEU A 155 -23.44 -7.59 -7.86
N TYR A 156 -24.55 -8.01 -7.28
CA TYR A 156 -25.82 -7.26 -7.30
C TYR A 156 -26.40 -7.21 -5.88
N LEU A 157 -26.97 -6.08 -5.52
CA LEU A 157 -27.73 -5.88 -4.30
C LEU A 157 -29.12 -5.33 -4.66
N ALA A 158 -30.17 -6.07 -4.33
CA ALA A 158 -31.55 -5.71 -4.65
C ALA A 158 -31.75 -5.30 -6.14
N GLY A 159 -31.12 -6.03 -7.07
CA GLY A 159 -31.16 -5.76 -8.50
C GLY A 159 -30.20 -4.67 -9.01
N ALA A 160 -29.60 -3.89 -8.12
CA ALA A 160 -28.61 -2.88 -8.51
C ALA A 160 -27.21 -3.52 -8.62
N ARG A 161 -26.51 -3.24 -9.71
CA ARG A 161 -25.16 -3.74 -9.93
C ARG A 161 -24.16 -2.95 -9.09
N LEU A 162 -23.23 -3.67 -8.44
CA LEU A 162 -22.09 -3.08 -7.76
C LEU A 162 -21.06 -2.60 -8.78
N GLU A 163 -20.89 -1.29 -8.92
CA GLU A 163 -19.97 -0.70 -9.89
C GLU A 163 -18.58 -0.46 -9.31
N GLU A 164 -18.48 -0.04 -8.04
CA GLU A 164 -17.23 0.35 -7.40
C GLU A 164 -17.26 0.02 -5.91
N ILE A 165 -16.10 -0.39 -5.38
CA ILE A 165 -15.87 -0.58 -3.94
C ILE A 165 -14.65 0.25 -3.56
N TYR A 166 -14.80 1.13 -2.60
CA TYR A 166 -13.69 1.88 -2.02
C TYR A 166 -13.42 1.40 -0.60
N PRO A 167 -12.38 0.57 -0.39
CA PRO A 167 -12.08 0.03 0.92
C PRO A 167 -11.49 1.12 1.82
N LEU A 168 -11.92 1.18 3.05
CA LEU A 168 -11.38 2.10 4.04
C LEU A 168 -10.81 1.32 5.20
N SER A 169 -9.57 1.60 5.55
CA SER A 169 -8.87 1.00 6.68
C SER A 169 -8.51 2.03 7.73
N LEU A 170 -8.18 1.55 8.91
CA LEU A 170 -7.84 2.41 10.05
C LEU A 170 -6.48 3.07 9.87
N VAL A 171 -6.33 4.25 10.43
CA VAL A 171 -5.05 4.87 10.76
C VAL A 171 -4.85 4.79 12.27
N SER A 172 -3.62 4.60 12.70
CA SER A 172 -3.24 4.43 14.11
C SER A 172 -2.16 5.42 14.51
N ASP A 173 -1.85 5.49 15.79
CA ASP A 173 -0.75 6.30 16.26
C ASP A 173 0.55 5.92 15.56
N ALA A 174 1.36 6.91 15.25
CA ALA A 174 2.56 6.84 14.43
C ALA A 174 2.33 6.50 12.93
N GLN A 175 1.08 6.27 12.48
CA GLN A 175 0.74 5.97 11.09
C GLN A 175 -0.46 6.80 10.62
N ALA A 176 -0.19 8.03 10.17
CA ALA A 176 -1.21 9.00 9.80
C ALA A 176 -1.88 8.73 8.43
N LEU A 177 -1.43 7.73 7.67
CA LEU A 177 -1.92 7.42 6.33
C LEU A 177 -2.08 5.91 6.12
N ASN A 178 -3.22 5.52 5.57
CA ASN A 178 -3.51 4.17 5.09
C ASN A 178 -4.06 4.25 3.66
N ILE A 179 -3.54 3.41 2.77
CA ILE A 179 -4.01 3.27 1.39
C ILE A 179 -4.39 1.81 1.16
N THR A 180 -5.66 1.56 0.91
CA THR A 180 -6.14 0.21 0.59
C THR A 180 -6.76 0.20 -0.79
N ALA A 181 -6.39 -0.77 -1.60
CA ALA A 181 -6.92 -0.97 -2.94
C ALA A 181 -7.76 -2.25 -3.02
N VAL A 182 -8.77 -2.24 -3.88
CA VAL A 182 -9.54 -3.43 -4.26
C VAL A 182 -9.80 -3.41 -5.76
N SER A 183 -9.69 -4.57 -6.41
CA SER A 183 -10.07 -4.68 -7.81
C SER A 183 -11.58 -4.94 -7.94
N THR A 184 -12.28 -4.12 -8.74
CA THR A 184 -13.71 -4.26 -9.00
C THR A 184 -13.94 -4.18 -10.51
N GLY A 185 -14.33 -5.29 -11.14
CA GLY A 185 -14.48 -5.36 -12.58
C GLY A 185 -13.19 -4.98 -13.33
N THR A 186 -13.21 -3.88 -14.07
CA THR A 186 -12.08 -3.37 -14.85
C THR A 186 -11.25 -2.31 -14.12
N LYS A 187 -11.60 -2.00 -12.87
CA LYS A 187 -11.03 -0.90 -12.09
C LYS A 187 -10.22 -1.42 -10.91
N LEU A 188 -9.17 -0.70 -10.56
CA LEU A 188 -8.50 -0.77 -9.25
C LEU A 188 -8.96 0.46 -8.47
N CYS A 189 -9.78 0.25 -7.45
CA CYS A 189 -10.35 1.31 -6.62
C CYS A 189 -9.52 1.44 -5.33
N LEU A 190 -9.14 2.66 -4.99
CA LEU A 190 -8.34 2.99 -3.81
C LEU A 190 -9.18 3.77 -2.82
N GLY A 191 -9.22 3.31 -1.59
CA GLY A 191 -9.67 4.06 -0.43
C GLY A 191 -8.45 4.53 0.38
N ILE A 192 -8.46 5.78 0.78
CA ILE A 192 -7.36 6.43 1.48
C ILE A 192 -7.91 7.06 2.75
N ALA A 193 -7.40 6.63 3.89
CA ALA A 193 -7.70 7.20 5.18
C ALA A 193 -6.48 7.95 5.71
N ALA A 194 -6.67 9.18 6.16
CA ALA A 194 -5.58 10.05 6.60
C ALA A 194 -5.98 10.89 7.82
N CYS A 195 -4.99 11.23 8.65
CA CYS A 195 -5.13 12.26 9.69
C CYS A 195 -4.72 13.63 9.10
N PRO A 196 -5.66 14.57 8.88
CA PRO A 196 -5.36 15.84 8.22
C PRO A 196 -4.44 16.75 9.05
N ASP A 197 -4.39 16.58 10.37
CA ASP A 197 -3.55 17.39 11.24
C ASP A 197 -2.05 17.02 11.10
N ASN A 198 -1.77 15.77 10.70
CA ASN A 198 -0.41 15.31 10.40
C ASN A 198 -0.05 15.43 8.91
N LEU A 199 -1.06 15.51 8.04
CA LEU A 199 -0.89 15.53 6.58
C LEU A 199 -1.65 16.73 6.00
N PRO A 200 -1.05 17.93 6.04
CA PRO A 200 -1.70 19.16 5.58
C PRO A 200 -2.01 19.10 4.09
N ARG A 201 -3.19 19.59 3.69
CA ARG A 201 -3.66 19.58 2.29
C ARG A 201 -3.65 18.18 1.65
N ILE A 202 -3.97 17.14 2.44
CA ILE A 202 -3.94 15.74 2.00
C ILE A 202 -4.82 15.49 0.76
N GLU A 203 -5.81 16.33 0.51
CA GLU A 203 -6.66 16.28 -0.70
C GLU A 203 -5.84 16.33 -2.00
N ARG A 204 -4.67 16.97 -1.95
CA ARG A 204 -3.72 17.03 -3.08
C ARG A 204 -3.13 15.66 -3.44
N LEU A 205 -3.13 14.72 -2.50
CA LEU A 205 -2.61 13.37 -2.76
C LEU A 205 -3.33 12.69 -3.93
N ARG A 206 -4.62 12.95 -4.13
CA ARG A 206 -5.37 12.40 -5.27
C ARG A 206 -4.76 12.85 -6.60
N SER A 207 -4.52 14.15 -6.78
CA SER A 207 -3.91 14.67 -8.02
C SER A 207 -2.49 14.16 -8.24
N HIS A 208 -1.73 13.94 -7.16
CA HIS A 208 -0.40 13.33 -7.24
C HIS A 208 -0.46 11.85 -7.61
N LEU A 209 -1.47 11.09 -7.15
CA LEU A 209 -1.70 9.70 -7.57
C LEU A 209 -2.02 9.62 -9.08
N ASP A 210 -2.88 10.51 -9.57
CA ASP A 210 -3.21 10.58 -10.99
C ASP A 210 -1.98 10.97 -11.85
N ALA A 211 -1.13 11.87 -11.36
CA ALA A 211 0.12 12.27 -12.03
C ALA A 211 1.12 11.10 -12.06
N ALA A 212 1.38 10.45 -10.92
CA ALA A 212 2.29 9.32 -10.82
C ALA A 212 1.85 8.12 -11.70
N PHE A 213 0.55 7.86 -11.78
CA PHE A 213 0.00 6.86 -12.69
C PHE A 213 0.27 7.21 -14.16
N ARG A 214 0.07 8.48 -14.56
CA ARG A 214 0.35 8.92 -15.94
C ARG A 214 1.82 8.85 -16.29
N GLU A 215 2.71 9.24 -15.36
CA GLU A 215 4.17 9.13 -15.52
C GLU A 215 4.60 7.68 -15.75
N LEU A 216 4.16 6.75 -14.88
CA LEU A 216 4.47 5.33 -15.04
C LEU A 216 3.91 4.76 -16.34
N LYS A 217 2.65 5.10 -16.69
CA LYS A 217 2.05 4.68 -17.95
C LYS A 217 2.84 5.17 -19.17
N ALA A 218 3.41 6.36 -19.11
CA ALA A 218 4.23 6.90 -20.19
C ALA A 218 5.62 6.22 -20.26
N ALA A 219 6.21 5.89 -19.11
CA ALA A 219 7.54 5.29 -19.02
C ALA A 219 7.59 3.80 -19.46
N VAL A 220 6.44 3.11 -19.53
CA VAL A 220 6.35 1.68 -19.94
C VAL A 220 5.72 1.48 -21.33
N ARG A 221 5.68 2.53 -22.14
CA ARG A 221 5.25 2.48 -23.55
C ARG A 221 6.32 1.93 -24.45
#